data_1011e8465d8082074d0c03a3562f951f
#
_entry.id   1011e8465d8082074d0c03a3562f951f
#
_cell.length_a   1.000
_cell.length_b   1.000
_cell.length_c   1.000
_cell.angle_alpha   90.00
_cell.angle_beta   90.00
_cell.angle_gamma   90.00
#
_symmetry.space_group_name_H-M   'P 1'
#
loop_
_entity.id
_entity.type
_entity.pdbx_description
1 polymer ?
#
loop_
_entity_poly.entity_id
_entity_poly.type
_entity_poly.pdbx_seq_one_letter_code
_entity_poly.pdbx_strand_id
1 'polypeptide(L)'
;MVLRGTAKRPQTSRKAAAMLLACTVLFTAKAALAQDAATALPVTVPQGTALSAGTTDTDTPANTATATTPTPLWRPSNNPGDPIYEQQDDNERPYSETENPYEPTVDGGENPPPTGEPGQTPGIRLGTFLLRPSLSQTINTEKQSNTGGPSRRNYLTTGIRGTLTSDWSRHALTVTGDGAWEKNFGSKDGEEPRAKINADLRLDLGGDTTANLKAGYEFSREDTTDPNALTGASVQGGEHQFTTGASIERDFGKLRGLAALDLSRTVYTDAKGLDGNAISLSDRDRNSANLRGRVGYELSPALIPFLELNAGASRYDEDRDSSGYARSSNSYGSKVGVEIDLGEKTRGEAAIGYLRKQYDDDRLASIGALTLDGDLNWSPQRGTNVNLGLRTTIEDFAGGPQGGWISYQLDTGLTHELRNNLVARLTGQIVRRTFPSSSDMEDVMEYTAGAGLTWGINRYLDLTADVSYQWTPVYDSDELRVGAGLVLKR
;
A
#
# COMPACT_ATOMS: atom_id res chain seq x y z
N MET A 1 30.52 -48.75 -21.82
CA MET A 1 29.83 -48.59 -20.49
C MET A 1 29.09 -47.25 -20.57
N VAL A 2 27.80 -47.31 -20.89
CA VAL A 2 26.97 -46.13 -21.20
C VAL A 2 26.18 -45.79 -19.94
N LEU A 3 26.48 -44.60 -19.33
CA LEU A 3 25.72 -44.03 -18.22
C LEU A 3 24.49 -43.31 -18.78
N ARG A 4 23.30 -43.86 -18.56
CA ARG A 4 22.03 -43.16 -18.78
C ARG A 4 21.79 -42.17 -17.63
N GLY A 5 21.87 -40.88 -17.90
CA GLY A 5 21.38 -39.82 -17.03
C GLY A 5 19.87 -39.74 -17.12
N THR A 6 19.17 -39.99 -16.03
CA THR A 6 17.72 -39.75 -15.89
C THR A 6 17.50 -38.28 -15.60
N ALA A 7 16.95 -37.58 -16.58
CA ALA A 7 16.52 -36.17 -16.39
C ALA A 7 15.31 -36.15 -15.45
N LYS A 8 15.47 -35.54 -14.29
CA LYS A 8 14.37 -35.19 -13.35
C LYS A 8 13.56 -34.06 -13.99
N ARG A 9 12.32 -34.30 -14.33
CA ARG A 9 11.37 -33.27 -14.78
C ARG A 9 11.06 -32.32 -13.60
N PRO A 10 11.03 -31.01 -13.79
CA PRO A 10 10.69 -30.07 -12.72
C PRO A 10 9.23 -30.24 -12.30
N GLN A 11 9.02 -30.42 -10.99
CA GLN A 11 7.70 -30.53 -10.33
C GLN A 11 6.96 -29.17 -10.21
N THR A 12 7.50 -28.11 -10.78
CA THR A 12 7.06 -26.71 -10.61
C THR A 12 5.69 -26.37 -11.21
N SER A 13 5.20 -27.17 -12.19
CA SER A 13 3.97 -26.78 -12.90
C SER A 13 2.64 -27.04 -12.14
N ARG A 14 2.65 -27.90 -11.11
CA ARG A 14 1.40 -28.26 -10.42
C ARG A 14 0.99 -27.27 -9.31
N LYS A 15 1.96 -26.69 -8.60
CA LYS A 15 1.68 -25.71 -7.52
C LYS A 15 1.21 -24.35 -8.10
N ALA A 16 1.83 -23.87 -9.19
CA ALA A 16 1.42 -22.66 -9.87
C ALA A 16 0.01 -22.76 -10.52
N ALA A 17 -0.33 -23.92 -11.07
CA ALA A 17 -1.65 -24.18 -11.66
C ALA A 17 -2.77 -24.21 -10.61
N ALA A 18 -2.48 -24.72 -9.39
CA ALA A 18 -3.46 -24.74 -8.30
C ALA A 18 -3.77 -23.35 -7.78
N MET A 19 -2.79 -22.45 -7.75
CA MET A 19 -2.97 -21.08 -7.26
C MET A 19 -3.73 -20.19 -8.27
N LEU A 20 -3.46 -20.36 -9.57
CA LEU A 20 -4.23 -19.71 -10.65
C LEU A 20 -5.68 -20.23 -10.73
N LEU A 21 -5.92 -21.51 -10.42
CA LEU A 21 -7.27 -22.09 -10.40
C LEU A 21 -8.12 -21.54 -9.24
N ALA A 22 -7.52 -21.25 -8.08
CA ALA A 22 -8.22 -20.64 -6.96
C ALA A 22 -8.70 -19.20 -7.25
N CYS A 23 -7.92 -18.42 -7.99
CA CYS A 23 -8.33 -17.08 -8.42
C CYS A 23 -9.39 -17.12 -9.54
N THR A 24 -9.32 -18.09 -10.46
CA THR A 24 -10.30 -18.21 -11.57
C THR A 24 -11.66 -18.73 -11.12
N VAL A 25 -11.74 -19.61 -10.13
CA VAL A 25 -13.03 -20.13 -9.62
C VAL A 25 -13.86 -19.03 -8.94
N LEU A 26 -13.22 -18.04 -8.31
CA LEU A 26 -13.93 -16.89 -7.71
C LEU A 26 -14.51 -15.93 -8.76
N PHE A 27 -13.90 -15.83 -9.94
CA PHE A 27 -14.40 -14.98 -11.03
C PHE A 27 -15.52 -15.66 -11.85
N THR A 28 -15.48 -16.98 -12.01
CA THR A 28 -16.47 -17.70 -12.81
C THR A 28 -17.81 -17.93 -12.08
N ALA A 29 -17.80 -17.98 -10.74
CA ALA A 29 -19.05 -18.15 -9.97
C ALA A 29 -19.98 -16.92 -10.02
N LYS A 30 -19.47 -15.71 -10.30
CA LYS A 30 -20.30 -14.50 -10.46
C LYS A 30 -20.85 -14.30 -11.88
N ALA A 31 -20.20 -14.82 -12.90
CA ALA A 31 -20.71 -14.73 -14.27
C ALA A 31 -21.96 -15.60 -14.52
N ALA A 32 -22.13 -16.69 -13.78
CA ALA A 32 -23.29 -17.56 -13.89
C ALA A 32 -24.57 -17.02 -13.21
N LEU A 33 -24.43 -16.07 -12.27
CA LEU A 33 -25.58 -15.45 -11.60
C LEU A 33 -26.08 -14.16 -12.27
N ALA A 34 -25.34 -13.63 -13.25
CA ALA A 34 -25.72 -12.41 -13.98
C ALA A 34 -26.54 -12.69 -15.26
N GLN A 35 -26.74 -13.94 -15.66
CA GLN A 35 -27.44 -14.30 -16.91
C GLN A 35 -28.95 -14.50 -16.76
N ASP A 36 -29.50 -14.52 -15.55
CA ASP A 36 -30.96 -14.77 -15.35
C ASP A 36 -31.82 -13.51 -15.15
N ALA A 37 -31.28 -12.29 -15.37
CA ALA A 37 -32.03 -11.04 -15.17
C ALA A 37 -32.29 -10.21 -16.44
N ALA A 38 -32.22 -10.81 -17.63
CA ALA A 38 -32.46 -10.09 -18.88
C ALA A 38 -33.61 -10.68 -19.68
N THR A 39 -34.82 -10.56 -19.15
CA THR A 39 -36.05 -10.66 -19.97
C THR A 39 -37.14 -9.72 -19.41
N ALA A 40 -37.13 -8.47 -19.86
CA ALA A 40 -38.30 -7.59 -19.75
C ALA A 40 -38.36 -6.68 -20.98
N LEU A 41 -39.52 -6.68 -21.57
CA LEU A 41 -39.98 -6.15 -22.85
C LEU A 41 -39.89 -4.59 -22.96
N PRO A 42 -39.98 -4.03 -24.20
CA PRO A 42 -39.77 -2.61 -24.44
C PRO A 42 -41.02 -1.78 -24.15
N VAL A 43 -40.88 -0.66 -23.48
CA VAL A 43 -41.90 0.38 -23.35
C VAL A 43 -41.47 1.59 -24.20
N THR A 44 -42.34 1.94 -25.13
CA THR A 44 -42.35 3.09 -26.02
C THR A 44 -42.43 4.43 -25.28
N VAL A 45 -41.62 5.38 -25.72
CA VAL A 45 -41.65 6.79 -25.32
C VAL A 45 -42.53 7.59 -26.23
N PRO A 46 -43.39 8.49 -25.77
CA PRO A 46 -43.97 9.55 -26.59
C PRO A 46 -43.17 10.84 -26.49
N GLN A 47 -42.87 11.41 -27.64
CA GLN A 47 -42.37 12.78 -27.83
C GLN A 47 -43.40 13.82 -27.43
N GLY A 48 -42.94 14.95 -26.88
CA GLY A 48 -43.80 16.10 -26.65
C GLY A 48 -43.02 17.36 -26.27
N THR A 49 -42.71 18.13 -27.28
CA THR A 49 -42.76 19.62 -27.44
C THR A 49 -41.99 20.55 -26.49
N ALA A 50 -41.16 21.33 -27.12
CA ALA A 50 -40.51 22.54 -26.66
C ALA A 50 -41.49 23.68 -26.32
N LEU A 51 -41.12 24.51 -25.32
CA LEU A 51 -41.36 25.95 -25.30
C LEU A 51 -40.39 26.71 -24.35
N SER A 52 -39.77 27.61 -24.85
CA SER A 52 -39.14 28.92 -24.73
C SER A 52 -39.23 29.68 -23.40
N ALA A 53 -38.04 30.22 -23.04
CA ALA A 53 -37.75 31.58 -22.53
C ALA A 53 -38.16 31.97 -21.10
N GLY A 54 -37.15 32.43 -20.37
CA GLY A 54 -37.33 33.28 -19.19
C GLY A 54 -36.02 33.49 -18.43
N THR A 55 -35.30 34.53 -18.74
CA THR A 55 -34.18 35.10 -18.00
C THR A 55 -34.56 35.50 -16.58
N THR A 56 -33.74 35.16 -15.59
CA THR A 56 -33.35 36.10 -14.50
C THR A 56 -32.15 35.53 -13.74
N ASP A 57 -31.18 36.43 -13.57
CA ASP A 57 -30.00 36.29 -12.74
C ASP A 57 -30.34 35.97 -11.29
N THR A 58 -29.57 35.04 -10.68
CA THR A 58 -29.10 35.21 -9.31
C THR A 58 -27.91 34.30 -9.06
N ASP A 59 -26.82 34.92 -8.64
CA ASP A 59 -25.60 34.35 -8.17
C ASP A 59 -25.81 33.29 -7.08
N THR A 60 -25.30 32.07 -7.30
CA THR A 60 -24.99 31.14 -6.22
C THR A 60 -23.65 30.52 -6.54
N PRO A 61 -22.66 30.62 -5.65
CA PRO A 61 -21.36 30.04 -5.90
C PRO A 61 -21.45 28.51 -5.92
N ALA A 62 -21.07 27.95 -7.04
CA ALA A 62 -20.87 26.52 -7.20
C ALA A 62 -19.81 26.05 -6.19
N ASN A 63 -20.23 25.18 -5.26
CA ASN A 63 -19.33 24.44 -4.42
C ASN A 63 -18.64 23.39 -5.29
N THR A 64 -17.46 23.72 -5.76
CA THR A 64 -16.61 22.84 -6.54
C THR A 64 -16.09 21.75 -5.62
N ALA A 65 -16.48 20.54 -5.88
CA ALA A 65 -15.92 19.34 -5.24
C ALA A 65 -14.42 19.29 -5.52
N THR A 66 -13.64 19.35 -4.48
CA THR A 66 -12.20 19.50 -4.55
C THR A 66 -11.52 18.15 -4.58
N ALA A 67 -10.71 17.99 -5.58
CA ALA A 67 -9.41 17.33 -5.67
C ALA A 67 -9.10 16.20 -4.69
N THR A 68 -9.05 15.04 -5.25
CA THR A 68 -8.36 13.86 -4.73
C THR A 68 -6.90 14.17 -4.41
N THR A 69 -6.56 14.01 -3.16
CA THR A 69 -5.17 14.03 -2.71
C THR A 69 -4.42 12.86 -3.35
N PRO A 70 -3.24 13.09 -3.94
CA PRO A 70 -2.41 11.96 -4.35
C PRO A 70 -2.08 11.13 -3.13
N THR A 71 -2.49 9.88 -3.17
CA THR A 71 -2.20 8.88 -2.15
C THR A 71 -0.70 8.83 -1.90
N PRO A 72 -0.23 8.85 -0.65
CA PRO A 72 1.18 8.65 -0.36
C PRO A 72 1.64 7.35 -0.98
N LEU A 73 2.87 7.35 -1.47
CA LEU A 73 3.56 6.15 -1.91
C LEU A 73 3.58 5.16 -0.74
N TRP A 74 2.56 4.31 -0.69
CA TRP A 74 2.47 3.24 0.27
C TRP A 74 3.48 2.17 -0.12
N ARG A 75 4.39 1.88 0.78
CA ARG A 75 5.24 0.70 0.69
C ARG A 75 4.49 -0.40 1.41
N PRO A 76 4.04 -1.48 0.75
CA PRO A 76 3.46 -2.59 1.46
C PRO A 76 4.50 -3.13 2.43
N SER A 77 4.10 -3.38 3.64
CA SER A 77 4.87 -4.23 4.54
C SER A 77 5.00 -5.58 3.86
N ASN A 78 6.22 -6.01 3.58
CA ASN A 78 6.49 -7.33 2.98
C ASN A 78 6.21 -8.47 3.96
N ASN A 79 5.50 -8.20 5.04
CA ASN A 79 5.20 -9.20 6.05
C ASN A 79 3.76 -9.69 5.92
N PRO A 80 3.50 -10.90 5.37
CA PRO A 80 2.16 -11.45 5.18
C PRO A 80 1.40 -11.73 6.47
N GLY A 81 2.03 -11.58 7.63
CA GLY A 81 1.40 -11.70 8.94
C GLY A 81 0.83 -10.40 9.49
N ASP A 82 0.96 -9.27 8.77
CA ASP A 82 0.29 -8.05 9.18
C ASP A 82 -1.22 -8.22 9.06
N PRO A 83 -1.99 -8.00 10.13
CA PRO A 83 -3.40 -7.74 9.96
C PRO A 83 -3.48 -6.48 9.07
N ILE A 84 -3.84 -6.67 7.82
CA ILE A 84 -4.11 -5.58 6.89
C ILE A 84 -5.40 -4.94 7.39
N TYR A 85 -5.25 -4.03 8.33
CA TYR A 85 -6.35 -3.14 8.61
C TYR A 85 -6.37 -2.14 7.47
N GLU A 86 -7.49 -2.08 6.76
CA GLU A 86 -7.74 -0.99 5.85
C GLU A 86 -7.23 0.31 6.47
N GLN A 87 -6.33 0.99 5.77
CA GLN A 87 -6.38 2.43 5.83
C GLN A 87 -7.78 2.77 5.28
N GLN A 88 -8.72 2.90 6.18
CA GLN A 88 -9.94 3.57 5.87
C GLN A 88 -9.52 4.92 5.31
N ASP A 89 -9.84 5.14 4.06
CA ASP A 89 -9.69 6.43 3.42
C ASP A 89 -10.63 7.38 4.18
N ASP A 90 -10.10 8.02 5.24
CA ASP A 90 -10.83 8.99 6.07
C ASP A 90 -11.19 10.25 5.26
N ASN A 91 -11.15 10.19 3.93
CA ASN A 91 -11.64 11.21 3.02
C ASN A 91 -13.14 11.13 2.74
N GLU A 92 -13.86 10.20 3.33
CA GLU A 92 -15.31 10.33 3.41
C GLU A 92 -15.66 11.47 4.37
N ARG A 93 -15.68 12.68 3.83
CA ARG A 93 -16.41 13.76 4.47
C ARG A 93 -17.85 13.28 4.60
N PRO A 94 -18.46 13.32 5.80
CA PRO A 94 -19.89 13.19 5.87
C PRO A 94 -20.45 14.31 4.97
N TYR A 95 -21.22 13.93 3.97
CA TYR A 95 -22.04 14.89 3.25
C TYR A 95 -22.79 15.67 4.32
N SER A 96 -22.57 16.97 4.41
CA SER A 96 -23.48 17.84 5.10
C SER A 96 -24.79 17.70 4.32
N GLU A 97 -25.74 16.97 4.89
CA GLU A 97 -27.12 17.06 4.46
C GLU A 97 -27.43 18.55 4.41
N THR A 98 -27.80 19.01 3.23
CA THR A 98 -28.34 20.36 3.05
C THR A 98 -29.54 20.43 3.95
N GLU A 99 -29.41 21.17 5.07
CA GLU A 99 -30.53 21.41 5.96
C GLU A 99 -31.70 21.94 5.13
N ASN A 100 -32.76 21.17 5.10
CA ASN A 100 -34.01 21.62 4.50
C ASN A 100 -34.58 22.72 5.41
N PRO A 101 -34.61 24.01 5.01
CA PRO A 101 -35.04 25.10 5.88
C PRO A 101 -36.54 25.07 6.23
N TYR A 102 -37.25 24.04 5.83
CA TYR A 102 -38.70 23.88 6.06
C TYR A 102 -39.06 22.68 6.96
N GLU A 103 -38.10 21.98 7.57
CA GLU A 103 -38.43 21.01 8.61
C GLU A 103 -38.68 21.73 9.94
N PRO A 104 -39.83 21.50 10.59
CA PRO A 104 -40.10 22.11 11.90
C PRO A 104 -39.14 21.51 12.91
N THR A 105 -38.27 22.34 13.48
CA THR A 105 -37.40 21.99 14.61
C THR A 105 -38.30 21.61 15.79
N VAL A 106 -38.30 20.32 16.14
CA VAL A 106 -38.85 19.85 17.42
C VAL A 106 -37.79 20.17 18.47
N ASP A 107 -38.05 21.22 19.23
CA ASP A 107 -37.23 21.65 20.37
C ASP A 107 -37.24 20.56 21.45
N GLY A 108 -36.06 20.05 21.86
CA GLY A 108 -35.90 19.29 23.09
C GLY A 108 -35.46 17.84 23.02
N GLY A 109 -34.62 17.46 22.08
CA GLY A 109 -33.87 16.19 22.15
C GLY A 109 -32.43 16.42 21.76
N GLU A 110 -31.47 16.18 22.67
CA GLU A 110 -30.08 15.97 22.24
C GLU A 110 -30.07 14.86 21.22
N ASN A 111 -29.95 15.20 19.94
CA ASN A 111 -29.69 14.21 18.91
C ASN A 111 -28.42 13.47 19.31
N PRO A 112 -28.47 12.16 19.51
CA PRO A 112 -27.23 11.41 19.66
C PRO A 112 -26.39 11.72 18.43
N PRO A 113 -25.06 11.91 18.57
CA PRO A 113 -24.19 12.13 17.44
C PRO A 113 -24.45 11.06 16.41
N PRO A 114 -24.42 11.37 15.09
CA PRO A 114 -24.72 10.42 14.04
C PRO A 114 -23.95 9.15 14.35
N THR A 115 -24.66 8.05 14.41
CA THR A 115 -24.08 6.74 14.70
C THR A 115 -23.11 6.47 13.58
N GLY A 116 -21.80 6.58 13.89
CA GLY A 116 -20.74 6.25 12.97
C GLY A 116 -20.99 4.88 12.34
N GLU A 117 -20.40 4.64 11.19
CA GLU A 117 -20.53 3.39 10.45
C GLU A 117 -20.43 2.16 11.35
N PRO A 118 -21.18 1.08 11.04
CA PRO A 118 -21.16 -0.13 11.85
C PRO A 118 -19.73 -0.63 12.03
N GLY A 119 -19.22 -0.60 13.26
CA GLY A 119 -17.85 -1.05 13.59
C GLY A 119 -16.87 0.04 13.98
N GLN A 120 -17.15 1.32 13.72
CA GLN A 120 -16.30 2.41 14.21
C GLN A 120 -16.46 2.62 15.72
N THR A 121 -15.31 2.74 16.38
CA THR A 121 -15.31 3.13 17.81
C THR A 121 -15.47 4.63 17.94
N PRO A 122 -16.10 5.11 19.01
CA PRO A 122 -16.30 6.55 19.23
C PRO A 122 -14.98 7.33 19.38
N GLY A 123 -13.84 6.64 19.63
CA GLY A 123 -12.55 7.26 19.87
C GLY A 123 -12.47 8.05 21.16
N ILE A 124 -11.33 8.68 21.40
CA ILE A 124 -11.05 9.56 22.54
C ILE A 124 -10.86 10.97 22.01
N ARG A 125 -11.76 11.88 22.36
CA ARG A 125 -11.64 13.28 21.95
C ARG A 125 -10.58 14.01 22.81
N LEU A 126 -9.59 14.58 22.15
CA LEU A 126 -8.49 15.33 22.74
C LEU A 126 -8.51 16.77 22.21
N GLY A 127 -9.39 17.61 22.74
CA GLY A 127 -9.63 18.95 22.19
C GLY A 127 -10.20 18.88 20.78
N THR A 128 -9.49 19.41 19.80
CA THR A 128 -9.85 19.37 18.36
C THR A 128 -9.34 18.12 17.64
N PHE A 129 -8.90 17.11 18.37
CA PHE A 129 -8.42 15.85 17.79
C PHE A 129 -9.26 14.67 18.27
N LEU A 130 -9.37 13.67 17.42
CA LEU A 130 -9.99 12.39 17.72
C LEU A 130 -8.94 11.28 17.62
N LEU A 131 -8.66 10.63 18.74
CA LEU A 131 -7.72 9.50 18.82
C LEU A 131 -8.50 8.18 18.87
N ARG A 132 -8.20 7.27 17.96
CA ARG A 132 -8.72 5.90 17.91
C ARG A 132 -7.59 4.90 18.15
N PRO A 133 -7.33 4.50 19.39
CA PRO A 133 -6.30 3.51 19.68
C PRO A 133 -6.85 2.09 19.58
N SER A 134 -5.97 1.15 19.22
CA SER A 134 -6.24 -0.29 19.32
C SER A 134 -5.01 -1.05 19.80
N LEU A 135 -5.26 -2.17 20.47
CA LEU A 135 -4.25 -3.12 20.95
C LEU A 135 -4.64 -4.51 20.46
N SER A 136 -3.74 -5.17 19.77
CA SER A 136 -3.95 -6.52 19.27
C SER A 136 -3.03 -7.53 19.95
N GLN A 137 -3.52 -8.75 20.10
CA GLN A 137 -2.78 -9.88 20.60
C GLN A 137 -3.10 -11.09 19.76
N THR A 138 -2.11 -11.62 19.03
CA THR A 138 -2.30 -12.69 18.06
C THR A 138 -1.32 -13.83 18.31
N ILE A 139 -1.81 -15.06 18.35
CA ILE A 139 -1.00 -16.26 18.41
C ILE A 139 -0.83 -16.75 16.97
N ASN A 140 0.42 -16.96 16.58
CA ASN A 140 0.79 -17.34 15.23
C ASN A 140 1.56 -18.66 15.22
N THR A 141 1.35 -19.40 14.14
CA THR A 141 2.17 -20.55 13.75
C THR A 141 2.66 -20.31 12.33
N GLU A 142 3.95 -20.39 12.15
CA GLU A 142 4.62 -20.28 10.88
C GLU A 142 5.33 -21.58 10.55
N LYS A 143 5.18 -22.01 9.32
CA LYS A 143 5.90 -23.16 8.76
C LYS A 143 6.60 -22.69 7.50
N GLN A 144 7.90 -22.80 7.51
CA GLN A 144 8.74 -22.47 6.37
C GLN A 144 9.39 -23.77 5.86
N SER A 145 9.45 -23.91 4.55
CA SER A 145 10.19 -24.96 3.86
C SER A 145 11.13 -24.31 2.86
N ASN A 146 12.40 -24.63 2.93
CA ASN A 146 13.43 -24.18 2.02
C ASN A 146 14.47 -25.27 1.79
N THR A 147 15.53 -24.98 1.03
CA THR A 147 16.63 -25.91 0.77
C THR A 147 17.37 -26.38 2.03
N GLY A 148 17.30 -25.64 3.14
CA GLY A 148 17.86 -25.99 4.44
C GLY A 148 16.97 -26.96 5.24
N GLY A 149 15.77 -27.27 4.76
CA GLY A 149 14.80 -28.12 5.41
C GLY A 149 13.61 -27.37 6.01
N PRO A 150 12.60 -28.10 6.50
CA PRO A 150 11.42 -27.49 7.10
C PRO A 150 11.73 -26.92 8.48
N SER A 151 11.24 -25.72 8.75
CA SER A 151 11.25 -25.11 10.07
C SER A 151 9.83 -24.76 10.53
N ARG A 152 9.62 -24.67 11.83
CA ARG A 152 8.36 -24.25 12.42
C ARG A 152 8.60 -23.32 13.59
N ARG A 153 7.91 -22.20 13.59
CA ARG A 153 7.94 -21.19 14.62
C ARG A 153 6.52 -20.96 15.17
N ASN A 154 6.39 -20.89 16.49
CA ASN A 154 5.15 -20.46 17.14
C ASN A 154 5.49 -19.21 17.96
N TYR A 155 4.70 -18.17 17.80
CA TYR A 155 4.97 -16.90 18.45
C TYR A 155 3.71 -16.10 18.76
N LEU A 156 3.84 -15.21 19.69
CA LEU A 156 2.84 -14.25 20.08
C LEU A 156 3.22 -12.90 19.47
N THR A 157 2.29 -12.29 18.74
CA THR A 157 2.44 -10.92 18.26
C THR A 157 1.59 -9.99 19.11
N THR A 158 2.19 -8.96 19.67
CA THR A 158 1.50 -7.87 20.33
C THR A 158 1.59 -6.64 19.43
N GLY A 159 0.45 -6.11 18.99
CA GLY A 159 0.37 -4.93 18.14
C GLY A 159 -0.31 -3.76 18.84
N ILE A 160 0.18 -2.57 18.57
CA ILE A 160 -0.43 -1.30 18.99
C ILE A 160 -0.68 -0.49 17.74
N ARG A 161 -1.90 0.03 17.60
CA ARG A 161 -2.24 0.96 16.50
C ARG A 161 -2.98 2.16 17.07
N GLY A 162 -2.79 3.30 16.43
CA GLY A 162 -3.51 4.52 16.77
C GLY A 162 -3.70 5.39 15.53
N THR A 163 -4.89 5.97 15.37
CA THR A 163 -5.16 7.02 14.38
C THR A 163 -5.60 8.26 15.13
N LEU A 164 -4.93 9.38 14.87
CA LEU A 164 -5.27 10.69 15.38
C LEU A 164 -5.71 11.56 14.22
N THR A 165 -6.96 12.01 14.21
CA THR A 165 -7.51 12.90 13.18
C THR A 165 -7.88 14.24 13.78
N SER A 166 -7.63 15.32 13.05
CA SER A 166 -8.07 16.66 13.44
C SER A 166 -9.52 16.89 13.06
N ASP A 167 -10.22 17.68 13.86
CA ASP A 167 -11.59 18.16 13.63
C ASP A 167 -11.52 19.66 13.31
N TRP A 168 -10.77 20.04 12.28
CA TRP A 168 -10.59 21.42 11.85
C TRP A 168 -11.48 21.70 10.65
N SER A 169 -12.03 22.91 10.56
CA SER A 169 -12.97 23.27 9.50
C SER A 169 -12.33 23.48 8.12
N ARG A 170 -11.01 23.72 8.06
CA ARG A 170 -10.34 24.12 6.81
C ARG A 170 -9.12 23.27 6.46
N HIS A 171 -8.43 22.76 7.43
CA HIS A 171 -7.21 21.97 7.26
C HIS A 171 -7.44 20.60 7.87
N ALA A 172 -6.67 19.62 7.49
CA ALA A 172 -6.78 18.28 8.06
C ALA A 172 -5.39 17.75 8.45
N LEU A 173 -5.27 17.22 9.66
CA LEU A 173 -4.11 16.48 10.13
C LEU A 173 -4.55 15.05 10.46
N THR A 174 -3.89 14.09 9.85
CA THR A 174 -4.04 12.68 10.20
C THR A 174 -2.68 12.15 10.63
N VAL A 175 -2.61 11.53 11.80
CA VAL A 175 -1.42 10.81 12.25
C VAL A 175 -1.81 9.37 12.51
N THR A 176 -1.17 8.45 11.80
CA THR A 176 -1.34 7.01 12.01
C THR A 176 -0.06 6.43 12.58
N GLY A 177 -0.20 5.54 13.53
CA GLY A 177 0.92 4.82 14.10
C GLY A 177 0.55 3.37 14.30
N ASP A 178 1.41 2.45 13.89
CA ASP A 178 1.33 1.06 14.24
C ASP A 178 2.68 0.52 14.66
N GLY A 179 2.66 -0.41 15.59
CA GLY A 179 3.84 -1.12 16.06
C GLY A 179 3.46 -2.53 16.44
N ALA A 180 4.36 -3.46 16.17
CA ALA A 180 4.20 -4.84 16.58
C ALA A 180 5.54 -5.41 17.01
N TRP A 181 5.49 -6.28 18.00
CA TRP A 181 6.62 -7.08 18.39
C TRP A 181 6.20 -8.52 18.61
N GLU A 182 7.12 -9.40 18.28
CA GLU A 182 6.93 -10.83 18.36
C GLU A 182 7.66 -11.42 19.54
N LYS A 183 7.08 -12.47 20.11
CA LYS A 183 7.69 -13.27 21.15
C LYS A 183 7.59 -14.74 20.81
N ASN A 184 8.72 -15.36 20.50
CA ASN A 184 8.78 -16.78 20.17
C ASN A 184 8.56 -17.68 21.39
N PHE A 185 7.82 -18.79 21.17
CA PHE A 185 7.68 -19.85 22.17
C PHE A 185 8.75 -20.93 21.94
N GLY A 186 9.94 -20.79 22.51
CA GLY A 186 10.95 -21.84 22.52
C GLY A 186 12.26 -21.54 21.79
N SER A 187 12.36 -20.53 20.95
CA SER A 187 13.62 -20.03 20.41
C SER A 187 13.76 -18.53 20.66
N LYS A 188 14.99 -18.02 20.65
CA LYS A 188 15.27 -16.57 20.80
C LYS A 188 15.49 -15.91 19.43
N ASP A 189 15.58 -16.68 18.36
CA ASP A 189 15.91 -16.22 17.03
C ASP A 189 14.64 -15.98 16.20
N GLY A 190 14.68 -15.01 15.30
CA GLY A 190 13.61 -14.72 14.35
C GLY A 190 12.48 -13.83 14.91
N GLU A 191 12.72 -13.03 15.96
CA GLU A 191 11.77 -11.98 16.37
C GLU A 191 11.86 -10.82 15.37
N GLU A 192 10.70 -10.39 14.83
CA GLU A 192 10.59 -9.33 13.83
C GLU A 192 9.80 -8.14 14.37
N PRO A 193 10.41 -7.28 15.19
CA PRO A 193 9.76 -6.06 15.63
C PRO A 193 9.61 -5.07 14.47
N ARG A 194 8.48 -4.38 14.43
CA ARG A 194 8.20 -3.32 13.46
C ARG A 194 7.48 -2.16 14.10
N ALA A 195 7.73 -0.99 13.55
CA ALA A 195 7.03 0.24 13.92
C ALA A 195 6.89 1.14 12.72
N LYS A 196 5.73 1.79 12.57
CA LYS A 196 5.44 2.74 11.52
C LYS A 196 4.64 3.89 12.09
N ILE A 197 5.03 5.11 11.77
CA ILE A 197 4.31 6.32 12.11
C ILE A 197 4.27 7.20 10.87
N ASN A 198 3.09 7.63 10.46
CA ASN A 198 2.89 8.57 9.37
C ASN A 198 2.07 9.75 9.88
N ALA A 199 2.42 10.93 9.43
CA ALA A 199 1.69 12.17 9.65
C ALA A 199 1.45 12.85 8.31
N ASP A 200 0.20 13.16 8.01
CA ASP A 200 -0.23 13.86 6.81
C ASP A 200 -0.98 15.13 7.22
N LEU A 201 -0.45 16.27 6.81
CA LEU A 201 -1.07 17.58 7.02
C LEU A 201 -1.48 18.16 5.69
N ARG A 202 -2.79 18.23 5.46
CA ARG A 202 -3.40 18.92 4.34
C ARG A 202 -3.73 20.35 4.72
N LEU A 203 -3.28 21.28 3.89
CA LEU A 203 -3.52 22.71 4.02
C LEU A 203 -4.34 23.17 2.81
N ASP A 204 -5.62 23.46 3.03
CA ASP A 204 -6.47 24.07 2.00
C ASP A 204 -6.16 25.57 1.95
N LEU A 205 -5.46 26.00 0.91
CA LEU A 205 -5.06 27.39 0.67
C LEU A 205 -6.12 28.11 -0.20
N GLY A 206 -6.00 29.40 -0.34
CA GLY A 206 -6.90 30.15 -1.23
C GLY A 206 -6.61 29.91 -2.71
N GLY A 207 -7.61 30.10 -3.59
CA GLY A 207 -7.46 30.05 -5.06
C GLY A 207 -7.21 28.63 -5.57
N ASP A 208 -8.03 27.67 -5.16
CA ASP A 208 -8.00 26.26 -5.58
C ASP A 208 -6.61 25.62 -5.46
N THR A 209 -5.93 25.96 -4.37
CA THR A 209 -4.58 25.50 -4.08
C THR A 209 -4.59 24.65 -2.80
N THR A 210 -4.07 23.43 -2.89
CA THR A 210 -3.89 22.52 -1.76
C THR A 210 -2.40 22.27 -1.57
N ALA A 211 -1.91 22.34 -0.33
CA ALA A 211 -0.57 21.90 0.02
C ALA A 211 -0.65 20.74 0.98
N ASN A 212 0.21 19.73 0.79
CA ASN A 212 0.29 18.58 1.68
C ASN A 212 1.73 18.48 2.22
N LEU A 213 1.83 18.32 3.54
CA LEU A 213 3.08 18.03 4.22
C LEU A 213 2.99 16.64 4.84
N LYS A 214 4.00 15.83 4.60
CA LYS A 214 4.08 14.45 5.08
C LYS A 214 5.32 14.24 5.91
N ALA A 215 5.21 13.44 6.95
CA ALA A 215 6.33 12.94 7.71
C ALA A 215 6.08 11.49 8.07
N GLY A 216 7.12 10.65 7.96
CA GLY A 216 7.01 9.23 8.24
C GLY A 216 8.25 8.71 8.94
N TYR A 217 8.05 7.69 9.74
CA TYR A 217 9.10 6.86 10.31
C TYR A 217 8.67 5.41 10.19
N GLU A 218 9.57 4.57 9.69
CA GLU A 218 9.37 3.12 9.61
C GLU A 218 10.60 2.41 10.14
N PHE A 219 10.37 1.40 10.96
CA PHE A 219 11.37 0.45 11.41
C PHE A 219 10.92 -0.95 11.09
N SER A 220 11.75 -1.69 10.38
CA SER A 220 11.57 -3.12 10.13
C SER A 220 12.91 -3.83 10.17
N ARG A 221 12.90 -5.14 10.31
CA ARG A 221 14.07 -5.95 10.12
C ARG A 221 14.13 -6.43 8.66
N GLU A 222 15.32 -6.50 8.08
CA GLU A 222 15.53 -6.97 6.72
C GLU A 222 15.04 -8.44 6.61
N ASP A 223 14.25 -8.73 5.57
CA ASP A 223 13.72 -10.07 5.33
C ASP A 223 14.85 -10.99 4.84
N THR A 224 14.87 -12.23 5.29
CA THR A 224 15.87 -13.23 4.88
C THR A 224 15.78 -13.62 3.40
N THR A 225 14.68 -13.33 2.73
CA THR A 225 14.46 -13.53 1.29
C THR A 225 14.83 -12.31 0.43
N ASP A 226 15.20 -11.19 1.06
CA ASP A 226 15.67 -10.01 0.35
C ASP A 226 17.02 -10.30 -0.33
N PRO A 227 17.25 -9.86 -1.58
CA PRO A 227 18.55 -9.99 -2.25
C PRO A 227 19.71 -9.37 -1.48
N ASN A 228 19.45 -8.39 -0.61
CA ASN A 228 20.44 -7.75 0.25
C ASN A 228 20.63 -8.44 1.61
N ALA A 229 19.83 -9.46 1.93
CA ALA A 229 19.94 -10.17 3.19
C ALA A 229 21.33 -10.80 3.35
N LEU A 230 21.90 -10.67 4.54
CA LEU A 230 23.20 -11.23 4.85
C LEU A 230 23.14 -12.74 4.99
N THR A 231 23.83 -13.45 4.12
CA THR A 231 23.97 -14.90 4.23
C THR A 231 24.79 -15.23 5.49
N GLY A 232 24.26 -16.10 6.34
CA GLY A 232 24.92 -16.51 7.58
C GLY A 232 24.74 -15.53 8.76
N ALA A 233 23.82 -14.59 8.66
CA ALA A 233 23.36 -13.84 9.83
C ALA A 233 22.36 -14.66 10.65
N SER A 234 22.54 -14.69 11.96
CA SER A 234 21.55 -15.22 12.91
C SER A 234 20.41 -14.24 13.15
N VAL A 235 20.71 -12.94 13.01
CA VAL A 235 19.72 -11.85 13.08
C VAL A 235 20.09 -10.83 12.01
N GLN A 236 19.17 -10.56 11.10
CA GLN A 236 19.33 -9.54 10.06
C GLN A 236 19.36 -8.14 10.67
N GLY A 237 19.96 -7.19 9.94
CA GLY A 237 19.99 -5.78 10.33
C GLY A 237 18.59 -5.17 10.41
N GLY A 238 18.42 -4.19 11.27
CA GLY A 238 17.21 -3.36 11.30
C GLY A 238 17.39 -2.17 10.37
N GLU A 239 16.33 -1.82 9.64
CA GLU A 239 16.25 -0.64 8.79
C GLU A 239 15.38 0.42 9.47
N HIS A 240 15.94 1.61 9.69
CA HIS A 240 15.22 2.81 10.12
C HIS A 240 15.06 3.73 8.92
N GLN A 241 13.84 3.96 8.49
CA GLN A 241 13.53 4.89 7.40
C GLN A 241 12.77 6.11 7.94
N PHE A 242 13.32 7.28 7.74
CA PHE A 242 12.67 8.57 8.00
C PHE A 242 12.30 9.19 6.68
N THR A 243 11.06 9.62 6.52
CA THR A 243 10.56 10.26 5.31
C THR A 243 9.95 11.61 5.62
N THR A 244 10.11 12.56 4.74
CA THR A 244 9.38 13.83 4.78
C THR A 244 9.06 14.24 3.35
N GLY A 245 7.89 14.82 3.15
CA GLY A 245 7.45 15.26 1.84
C GLY A 245 6.67 16.55 1.92
N ALA A 246 6.73 17.32 0.85
CA ALA A 246 5.92 18.51 0.65
C ALA A 246 5.40 18.51 -0.78
N SER A 247 4.11 18.77 -0.96
CA SER A 247 3.53 18.94 -2.29
C SER A 247 2.59 20.12 -2.31
N ILE A 248 2.48 20.73 -3.47
CA ILE A 248 1.52 21.78 -3.78
C ILE A 248 0.81 21.40 -5.06
N GLU A 249 -0.50 21.47 -5.03
CA GLU A 249 -1.38 21.23 -6.17
C GLU A 249 -2.25 22.45 -6.38
N ARG A 250 -2.47 22.81 -7.63
CA ARG A 250 -3.33 23.94 -7.99
C ARG A 250 -4.09 23.66 -9.27
N ASP A 251 -5.38 24.00 -9.23
CA ASP A 251 -6.25 23.97 -10.39
C ASP A 251 -6.24 25.34 -11.10
N PHE A 252 -5.99 25.30 -12.41
CA PHE A 252 -6.02 26.44 -13.32
C PHE A 252 -7.15 26.30 -14.34
N GLY A 253 -8.34 25.98 -13.87
CA GLY A 253 -9.49 25.64 -14.69
C GLY A 253 -9.38 24.20 -15.22
N LYS A 254 -9.06 24.01 -16.52
CA LYS A 254 -8.88 22.68 -17.10
C LYS A 254 -7.47 22.09 -16.91
N LEU A 255 -6.53 22.88 -16.42
CA LEU A 255 -5.18 22.43 -16.16
C LEU A 255 -4.99 22.25 -14.66
N ARG A 256 -4.48 21.11 -14.25
CA ARG A 256 -4.09 20.80 -12.87
C ARG A 256 -2.58 20.67 -12.82
N GLY A 257 -1.94 21.44 -11.97
CA GLY A 257 -0.49 21.41 -11.75
C GLY A 257 -0.15 20.85 -10.36
N LEU A 258 0.82 19.97 -10.27
CA LEU A 258 1.36 19.45 -9.01
C LEU A 258 2.88 19.54 -9.02
N ALA A 259 3.46 20.00 -7.92
CA ALA A 259 4.88 19.91 -7.63
C ALA A 259 5.06 19.25 -6.26
N ALA A 260 5.96 18.26 -6.16
CA ALA A 260 6.22 17.54 -4.92
C ALA A 260 7.71 17.32 -4.73
N LEU A 261 8.16 17.39 -3.49
CA LEU A 261 9.52 17.05 -3.05
C LEU A 261 9.40 16.03 -1.93
N ASP A 262 10.03 14.88 -2.11
CA ASP A 262 10.11 13.82 -1.12
C ASP A 262 11.57 13.61 -0.72
N LEU A 263 11.83 13.55 0.57
CA LEU A 263 13.15 13.32 1.17
C LEU A 263 13.07 12.08 2.05
N SER A 264 14.10 11.26 2.02
CA SER A 264 14.21 10.11 2.93
C SER A 264 15.63 9.95 3.46
N ARG A 265 15.73 9.48 4.68
CA ARG A 265 16.93 9.02 5.34
C ARG A 265 16.76 7.57 5.73
N THR A 266 17.65 6.69 5.26
CA THR A 266 17.68 5.29 5.65
C THR A 266 18.94 5.03 6.46
N VAL A 267 18.81 4.39 7.62
CA VAL A 267 19.89 4.04 8.53
C VAL A 267 19.76 2.57 8.92
N TYR A 268 20.84 1.81 8.83
CA TYR A 268 20.86 0.40 9.15
C TYR A 268 21.51 0.17 10.52
N THR A 269 20.96 -0.76 11.29
CA THR A 269 21.62 -1.29 12.48
C THR A 269 22.47 -2.49 12.11
N ASP A 270 23.46 -2.80 12.93
CA ASP A 270 24.31 -3.97 12.75
C ASP A 270 23.46 -5.26 12.72
N ALA A 271 23.81 -6.15 11.82
CA ALA A 271 23.35 -7.53 11.83
C ALA A 271 24.18 -8.38 12.81
N LYS A 272 23.69 -9.55 13.17
CA LYS A 272 24.39 -10.46 14.06
C LYS A 272 24.75 -11.76 13.33
N GLY A 273 26.03 -12.06 13.26
CA GLY A 273 26.56 -13.30 12.67
C GLY A 273 26.20 -14.55 13.49
N LEU A 274 26.35 -15.74 12.91
CA LEU A 274 26.18 -17.02 13.61
C LEU A 274 27.16 -17.19 14.77
N ASP A 275 28.32 -16.56 14.71
CA ASP A 275 29.33 -16.51 15.77
C ASP A 275 29.00 -15.51 16.90
N GLY A 276 27.88 -14.79 16.76
CA GLY A 276 27.42 -13.79 17.70
C GLY A 276 28.06 -12.40 17.54
N ASN A 277 29.01 -12.22 16.61
CA ASN A 277 29.64 -10.95 16.36
C ASN A 277 28.70 -10.01 15.57
N ALA A 278 28.88 -8.69 15.79
CA ALA A 278 28.18 -7.67 15.02
C ALA A 278 28.81 -7.56 13.62
N ILE A 279 27.95 -7.45 12.60
CA ILE A 279 28.30 -7.17 11.22
C ILE A 279 27.76 -5.79 10.90
N SER A 280 28.65 -4.82 10.68
CA SER A 280 28.24 -3.44 10.38
C SER A 280 27.58 -3.34 9.01
N LEU A 281 26.52 -2.56 8.92
CA LEU A 281 25.78 -2.19 7.71
C LEU A 281 25.78 -0.68 7.46
N SER A 282 26.69 0.06 8.09
CA SER A 282 26.78 1.53 7.96
C SER A 282 27.04 2.00 6.53
N ASP A 283 27.67 1.15 5.71
CA ASP A 283 27.90 1.42 4.28
C ASP A 283 26.61 1.46 3.44
N ARG A 284 25.47 1.08 4.02
CA ARG A 284 24.13 1.16 3.40
C ARG A 284 23.35 2.42 3.78
N ASP A 285 23.85 3.19 4.73
CA ASP A 285 23.23 4.42 5.20
C ASP A 285 23.18 5.47 4.09
N ARG A 286 22.00 6.06 3.83
CA ARG A 286 21.82 6.97 2.71
C ARG A 286 20.75 8.01 2.94
N ASN A 287 20.90 9.12 2.23
CA ASN A 287 19.88 10.15 2.06
C ASN A 287 19.38 10.10 0.62
N SER A 288 18.08 10.21 0.42
CA SER A 288 17.49 10.29 -0.92
C SER A 288 16.56 11.49 -1.02
N ALA A 289 16.53 12.09 -2.19
CA ALA A 289 15.64 13.20 -2.53
C ALA A 289 15.00 12.89 -3.88
N ASN A 290 13.69 13.16 -4.02
CA ASN A 290 12.95 13.02 -5.26
C ASN A 290 12.07 14.24 -5.48
N LEU A 291 12.27 14.93 -6.60
CA LEU A 291 11.45 16.02 -7.08
C LEU A 291 10.53 15.52 -8.17
N ARG A 292 9.25 15.84 -8.08
CA ARG A 292 8.22 15.41 -9.02
C ARG A 292 7.39 16.61 -9.46
N GLY A 293 7.15 16.71 -10.76
CA GLY A 293 6.24 17.68 -11.36
C GLY A 293 5.23 16.97 -12.24
N ARG A 294 3.94 17.28 -12.08
CA ARG A 294 2.83 16.71 -12.86
C ARG A 294 1.97 17.83 -13.44
N VAL A 295 1.54 17.65 -14.67
CA VAL A 295 0.53 18.47 -15.32
C VAL A 295 -0.58 17.56 -15.84
N GLY A 296 -1.78 17.77 -15.34
CA GLY A 296 -3.01 17.09 -15.77
C GLY A 296 -3.88 18.02 -16.62
N TYR A 297 -4.68 17.43 -17.50
CA TYR A 297 -5.69 18.12 -18.27
C TYR A 297 -7.07 17.51 -18.01
N GLU A 298 -7.97 18.25 -17.42
CA GLU A 298 -9.33 17.81 -17.11
C GLU A 298 -10.16 17.71 -18.40
N LEU A 299 -10.25 16.48 -18.94
CA LEU A 299 -11.16 16.18 -20.05
C LEU A 299 -12.61 16.18 -19.56
N SER A 300 -12.81 15.63 -18.38
CA SER A 300 -14.05 15.64 -17.61
C SER A 300 -13.68 15.53 -16.12
N PRO A 301 -14.60 15.84 -15.19
CA PRO A 301 -14.37 15.62 -13.75
C PRO A 301 -13.97 14.17 -13.42
N ALA A 302 -14.37 13.22 -14.26
CA ALA A 302 -14.09 11.79 -14.06
C ALA A 302 -12.81 11.29 -14.73
N LEU A 303 -12.14 12.11 -15.57
CA LEU A 303 -11.01 11.64 -16.36
C LEU A 303 -9.98 12.76 -16.59
N ILE A 304 -8.80 12.59 -16.02
CA ILE A 304 -7.71 13.57 -16.06
C ILE A 304 -6.43 12.89 -16.54
N PRO A 305 -6.16 12.89 -17.86
CA PRO A 305 -4.84 12.48 -18.34
C PRO A 305 -3.76 13.44 -17.84
N PHE A 306 -2.58 12.89 -17.55
CA PHE A 306 -1.46 13.65 -17.04
C PHE A 306 -0.12 13.24 -17.63
N LEU A 307 0.82 14.17 -17.56
CA LEU A 307 2.24 13.95 -17.76
C LEU A 307 2.98 14.23 -16.45
N GLU A 308 3.84 13.34 -16.04
CA GLU A 308 4.68 13.47 -14.84
C GLU A 308 6.15 13.33 -15.20
N LEU A 309 6.96 14.20 -14.63
CA LEU A 309 8.42 14.13 -14.68
C LEU A 309 8.95 14.01 -13.26
N ASN A 310 9.98 13.20 -13.08
CA ASN A 310 10.67 13.07 -11.80
C ASN A 310 12.18 13.08 -11.96
N ALA A 311 12.85 13.64 -10.95
CA ALA A 311 14.30 13.64 -10.80
C ALA A 311 14.66 13.31 -9.37
N GLY A 312 15.52 12.32 -9.18
CA GLY A 312 15.92 11.84 -7.86
C GLY A 312 17.42 11.79 -7.71
N ALA A 313 17.87 11.83 -6.45
CA ALA A 313 19.25 11.62 -6.07
C ALA A 313 19.29 10.77 -4.80
N SER A 314 20.22 9.80 -4.76
CA SER A 314 20.54 9.02 -3.58
C SER A 314 22.01 9.20 -3.25
N ARG A 315 22.30 9.55 -2.01
CA ARG A 315 23.66 9.82 -1.53
C ARG A 315 23.93 8.96 -0.31
N TYR A 316 24.89 8.05 -0.44
CA TYR A 316 25.36 7.22 0.64
C TYR A 316 26.30 8.03 1.53
N ASP A 317 26.32 7.73 2.82
CA ASP A 317 27.20 8.42 3.78
C ASP A 317 28.67 8.06 3.54
N GLU A 318 28.92 6.82 3.18
CA GLU A 318 30.24 6.35 2.80
C GLU A 318 30.46 6.51 1.29
N ASP A 319 31.60 7.06 0.88
CA ASP A 319 31.92 7.23 -0.53
C ASP A 319 31.97 5.90 -1.29
N ARG A 320 32.30 4.80 -0.59
CA ARG A 320 32.39 3.45 -1.14
C ARG A 320 31.88 2.44 -0.14
N ASP A 321 31.14 1.45 -0.65
CA ASP A 321 30.68 0.30 0.13
C ASP A 321 31.87 -0.62 0.55
N SER A 322 31.58 -1.63 1.34
CA SER A 322 32.53 -2.66 1.78
C SER A 322 33.17 -3.43 0.62
N SER A 323 32.58 -3.40 -0.57
CA SER A 323 33.13 -3.98 -1.82
C SER A 323 33.91 -2.97 -2.66
N GLY A 324 34.03 -1.71 -2.24
CA GLY A 324 34.79 -0.64 -2.88
C GLY A 324 34.09 0.06 -4.03
N TYR A 325 32.75 -0.01 -4.14
CA TYR A 325 31.95 0.66 -5.16
C TYR A 325 31.27 1.93 -4.62
N ALA A 326 31.23 3.01 -5.42
CA ALA A 326 30.47 4.23 -5.10
C ALA A 326 29.03 4.10 -5.57
N ARG A 327 28.12 3.87 -4.61
CA ARG A 327 26.70 3.59 -4.90
C ARG A 327 25.80 4.81 -4.96
N SER A 328 26.32 5.98 -4.66
CA SER A 328 25.58 7.23 -4.87
C SER A 328 25.11 7.32 -6.33
N SER A 329 23.91 7.85 -6.54
CA SER A 329 23.25 7.77 -7.85
C SER A 329 22.29 8.92 -8.09
N ASN A 330 21.96 9.13 -9.37
CA ASN A 330 20.91 10.03 -9.81
C ASN A 330 19.88 9.25 -10.64
N SER A 331 18.62 9.65 -10.57
CA SER A 331 17.53 9.04 -11.32
C SER A 331 16.68 10.08 -12.02
N TYR A 332 16.19 9.72 -13.20
CA TYR A 332 15.32 10.56 -14.02
C TYR A 332 14.22 9.71 -14.61
N GLY A 333 13.01 10.21 -14.59
CA GLY A 333 11.87 9.48 -15.13
C GLY A 333 10.82 10.39 -15.73
N SER A 334 10.02 9.79 -16.59
CA SER A 334 8.83 10.41 -17.16
C SER A 334 7.72 9.38 -17.23
N LYS A 335 6.49 9.80 -16.96
CA LYS A 335 5.29 8.96 -17.00
C LYS A 335 4.16 9.71 -17.69
N VAL A 336 3.34 8.98 -18.42
CA VAL A 336 2.04 9.42 -18.89
C VAL A 336 0.99 8.54 -18.25
N GLY A 337 -0.10 9.13 -17.81
CA GLY A 337 -1.12 8.38 -17.10
C GLY A 337 -2.47 9.05 -17.19
N VAL A 338 -3.42 8.45 -16.51
CA VAL A 338 -4.78 8.94 -16.39
C VAL A 338 -5.25 8.74 -14.95
N GLU A 339 -5.79 9.78 -14.37
CA GLU A 339 -6.55 9.75 -13.12
C GLU A 339 -8.02 9.54 -13.44
N ILE A 340 -8.67 8.65 -12.70
CA ILE A 340 -10.06 8.25 -12.89
C ILE A 340 -10.80 8.49 -11.58
N ASP A 341 -11.89 9.28 -11.62
CA ASP A 341 -12.80 9.47 -10.50
C ASP A 341 -14.24 9.30 -10.97
N LEU A 342 -14.78 8.09 -10.79
CA LEU A 342 -16.18 7.75 -11.06
C LEU A 342 -17.05 7.81 -9.79
N GLY A 343 -16.67 8.68 -8.85
CA GLY A 343 -17.33 8.85 -7.56
C GLY A 343 -17.04 7.69 -6.62
N GLU A 344 -18.03 7.28 -5.85
CA GLU A 344 -17.89 6.23 -4.81
C GLU A 344 -17.55 4.83 -5.35
N LYS A 345 -17.76 4.59 -6.64
CA LYS A 345 -17.59 3.25 -7.22
C LYS A 345 -16.18 2.94 -7.68
N THR A 346 -15.47 3.92 -8.19
CA THR A 346 -14.15 3.67 -8.77
C THR A 346 -13.32 4.94 -8.73
N ARG A 347 -12.20 4.89 -8.06
CA ARG A 347 -11.19 5.95 -8.02
C ARG A 347 -9.82 5.37 -8.20
N GLY A 348 -8.94 6.11 -8.83
CA GLY A 348 -7.56 5.69 -8.94
C GLY A 348 -6.83 6.32 -10.10
N GLU A 349 -5.61 5.87 -10.30
CA GLU A 349 -4.77 6.29 -11.43
C GLU A 349 -4.02 5.12 -12.04
N ALA A 350 -3.67 5.25 -13.30
CA ALA A 350 -2.78 4.32 -13.98
C ALA A 350 -1.80 5.10 -14.86
N ALA A 351 -0.54 4.72 -14.82
CA ALA A 351 0.52 5.37 -15.58
C ALA A 351 1.53 4.36 -16.14
N ILE A 352 2.06 4.70 -17.29
CA ILE A 352 3.19 4.02 -17.91
C ILE A 352 4.31 5.01 -18.14
N GLY A 353 5.55 4.61 -17.97
CA GLY A 353 6.67 5.51 -18.11
C GLY A 353 8.00 4.81 -18.25
N TYR A 354 9.04 5.60 -18.14
CA TYR A 354 10.41 5.12 -18.16
C TYR A 354 11.21 5.80 -17.05
N LEU A 355 11.97 5.01 -16.30
CA LEU A 355 12.86 5.46 -15.24
C LEU A 355 14.29 4.99 -15.55
N ARG A 356 15.25 5.90 -15.40
CA ARG A 356 16.67 5.59 -15.53
C ARG A 356 17.41 6.01 -14.26
N LYS A 357 18.27 5.12 -13.75
CA LYS A 357 19.15 5.34 -12.63
C LYS A 357 20.60 5.19 -13.07
N GLN A 358 21.44 6.16 -12.69
CA GLN A 358 22.88 6.22 -13.01
C GLN A 358 23.66 6.32 -11.71
N TYR A 359 24.64 5.45 -11.54
CA TYR A 359 25.54 5.43 -10.39
C TYR A 359 26.73 6.34 -10.63
N ASP A 360 27.31 6.85 -9.56
CA ASP A 360 28.51 7.68 -9.61
C ASP A 360 29.77 6.85 -9.92
N ASP A 361 29.71 5.52 -9.76
CA ASP A 361 30.77 4.59 -10.12
C ASP A 361 30.54 4.05 -11.54
N ASP A 362 31.45 4.35 -12.47
CA ASP A 362 31.40 3.89 -13.87
C ASP A 362 31.41 2.35 -14.03
N ARG A 363 31.87 1.64 -13.00
CA ARG A 363 31.91 0.17 -12.99
C ARG A 363 30.53 -0.43 -12.74
N LEU A 364 29.59 0.34 -12.18
CA LEU A 364 28.21 -0.05 -11.96
C LEU A 364 27.36 0.33 -13.18
N ALA A 365 26.75 -0.67 -13.80
CA ALA A 365 25.89 -0.42 -14.96
C ALA A 365 24.67 0.42 -14.58
N SER A 366 24.37 1.43 -15.40
CA SER A 366 23.12 2.17 -15.25
C SER A 366 21.90 1.27 -15.53
N ILE A 367 20.81 1.46 -14.78
CA ILE A 367 19.60 0.68 -14.90
C ILE A 367 18.50 1.52 -15.52
N GLY A 368 17.83 0.98 -16.54
CA GLY A 368 16.66 1.57 -17.16
C GLY A 368 15.47 0.63 -17.05
N ALA A 369 14.32 1.14 -16.62
CA ALA A 369 13.12 0.37 -16.40
C ALA A 369 11.92 1.01 -17.13
N LEU A 370 11.13 0.19 -17.82
CA LEU A 370 9.77 0.55 -18.14
C LEU A 370 8.98 0.55 -16.82
N THR A 371 8.32 1.65 -16.48
CA THR A 371 7.53 1.73 -15.27
C THR A 371 6.05 1.52 -15.57
N LEU A 372 5.42 0.73 -14.72
CA LEU A 372 3.99 0.51 -14.66
C LEU A 372 3.56 0.85 -13.24
N ASP A 373 2.77 1.89 -13.10
CA ASP A 373 2.31 2.36 -11.81
C ASP A 373 0.80 2.54 -11.86
N GLY A 374 0.13 2.22 -10.80
CA GLY A 374 -1.31 2.39 -10.71
C GLY A 374 -1.82 2.08 -9.32
N ASP A 375 -2.89 2.74 -8.99
CA ASP A 375 -3.67 2.51 -7.79
C ASP A 375 -5.14 2.60 -8.19
N LEU A 376 -5.93 1.60 -7.83
CA LEU A 376 -7.34 1.55 -8.16
C LEU A 376 -8.14 1.04 -6.97
N ASN A 377 -9.07 1.86 -6.50
CA ASN A 377 -10.07 1.50 -5.52
C ASN A 377 -11.42 1.30 -6.26
N TRP A 378 -11.97 0.11 -6.16
CA TRP A 378 -13.22 -0.25 -6.81
C TRP A 378 -14.21 -0.83 -5.81
N SER A 379 -15.35 -0.16 -5.65
CA SER A 379 -16.45 -0.58 -4.79
C SER A 379 -17.64 -1.05 -5.65
N PRO A 380 -17.64 -2.31 -6.15
CA PRO A 380 -18.68 -2.81 -7.06
C PRO A 380 -20.07 -2.82 -6.43
N GLN A 381 -20.14 -3.00 -5.12
CA GLN A 381 -21.37 -3.01 -4.34
C GLN A 381 -21.07 -2.59 -2.91
N ARG A 382 -22.09 -2.11 -2.20
CA ARG A 382 -21.98 -1.74 -0.79
C ARG A 382 -21.38 -2.88 0.05
N GLY A 383 -20.43 -2.55 0.90
CA GLY A 383 -19.72 -3.53 1.75
C GLY A 383 -18.69 -4.39 1.00
N THR A 384 -18.36 -4.04 -0.26
CA THR A 384 -17.28 -4.72 -1.02
C THR A 384 -16.34 -3.70 -1.59
N ASN A 385 -15.07 -3.77 -1.19
CA ASN A 385 -13.99 -2.95 -1.71
C ASN A 385 -12.92 -3.83 -2.33
N VAL A 386 -12.44 -3.44 -3.49
CA VAL A 386 -11.32 -4.06 -4.20
C VAL A 386 -10.24 -3.02 -4.42
N ASN A 387 -9.07 -3.27 -3.88
CA ASN A 387 -7.89 -2.43 -4.08
C ASN A 387 -6.93 -3.15 -5.01
N LEU A 388 -6.38 -2.42 -5.96
CA LEU A 388 -5.36 -2.90 -6.88
C LEU A 388 -4.24 -1.88 -6.93
N GLY A 389 -3.02 -2.29 -6.55
CA GLY A 389 -1.81 -1.48 -6.61
C GLY A 389 -0.81 -2.08 -7.58
N LEU A 390 -0.21 -1.27 -8.43
CA LEU A 390 0.88 -1.67 -9.32
C LEU A 390 2.01 -0.66 -9.19
N ARG A 391 3.22 -1.15 -8.94
CA ARG A 391 4.38 -0.30 -8.71
C ARG A 391 5.63 -0.86 -9.37
N THR A 392 6.44 0.04 -9.90
CA THR A 392 7.78 -0.27 -10.39
C THR A 392 8.83 0.54 -9.63
N THR A 393 9.83 -0.13 -9.08
CA THR A 393 10.96 0.50 -8.38
C THR A 393 12.30 -0.02 -8.93
N ILE A 394 13.35 0.79 -8.82
CA ILE A 394 14.73 0.36 -8.98
C ILE A 394 15.36 0.37 -7.60
N GLU A 395 15.77 -0.78 -7.13
CA GLU A 395 16.38 -1.00 -5.82
C GLU A 395 17.88 -1.23 -5.94
N ASP A 396 18.65 -0.78 -4.95
CA ASP A 396 20.10 -0.87 -4.95
C ASP A 396 20.56 -2.17 -4.30
N PHE A 397 21.60 -2.79 -4.88
CA PHE A 397 22.34 -3.81 -4.17
C PHE A 397 23.16 -3.17 -3.03
N ALA A 398 23.26 -3.89 -1.94
CA ALA A 398 24.03 -3.49 -0.78
C ALA A 398 25.53 -3.82 -0.90
N GLY A 399 25.94 -4.58 -1.90
CA GLY A 399 27.33 -4.98 -2.11
C GLY A 399 27.54 -5.65 -3.47
N GLY A 400 28.80 -5.85 -3.86
CA GLY A 400 29.17 -6.54 -5.11
C GLY A 400 29.15 -5.64 -6.36
N PRO A 401 29.42 -6.23 -7.55
CA PRO A 401 29.63 -5.49 -8.80
C PRO A 401 28.33 -5.06 -9.49
N GLN A 402 27.16 -5.40 -8.94
CA GLN A 402 25.86 -5.01 -9.48
C GLN A 402 25.38 -3.70 -8.86
N GLY A 403 24.75 -2.83 -9.66
CA GLY A 403 24.16 -1.58 -9.18
C GLY A 403 22.87 -1.82 -8.41
N GLY A 404 21.96 -2.62 -8.96
CA GLY A 404 20.64 -2.89 -8.38
C GLY A 404 19.80 -3.77 -9.29
N TRP A 405 18.50 -3.85 -8.99
CA TRP A 405 17.50 -4.61 -9.76
C TRP A 405 16.24 -3.79 -9.94
N ILE A 406 15.39 -4.25 -10.87
CA ILE A 406 14.06 -3.70 -11.10
C ILE A 406 13.05 -4.59 -10.38
N SER A 407 12.20 -3.98 -9.54
CA SER A 407 11.11 -4.65 -8.85
C SER A 407 9.77 -4.19 -9.42
N TYR A 408 8.98 -5.14 -9.93
CA TYR A 408 7.59 -4.94 -10.32
C TYR A 408 6.71 -5.61 -9.27
N GLN A 409 5.85 -4.84 -8.63
CA GLN A 409 4.97 -5.31 -7.58
C GLN A 409 3.52 -5.08 -7.96
N LEU A 410 2.71 -6.12 -7.83
CA LEU A 410 1.25 -6.09 -7.95
C LEU A 410 0.66 -6.48 -6.62
N ASP A 411 -0.12 -5.59 -6.02
CA ASP A 411 -0.88 -5.83 -4.79
C ASP A 411 -2.37 -5.89 -5.12
N THR A 412 -3.08 -6.81 -4.50
CA THR A 412 -4.53 -6.93 -4.62
C THR A 412 -5.15 -7.14 -3.26
N GLY A 413 -6.23 -6.43 -3.00
CA GLY A 413 -7.03 -6.57 -1.78
C GLY A 413 -8.50 -6.66 -2.13
N LEU A 414 -9.22 -7.56 -1.47
CA LEU A 414 -10.68 -7.63 -1.50
C LEU A 414 -11.16 -7.68 -0.06
N THR A 415 -11.96 -6.70 0.30
CA THR A 415 -12.68 -6.68 1.58
C THR A 415 -14.17 -6.82 1.30
N HIS A 416 -14.85 -7.71 2.04
CA HIS A 416 -16.28 -7.92 1.90
C HIS A 416 -16.96 -8.07 3.26
N GLU A 417 -17.97 -7.26 3.51
CA GLU A 417 -18.83 -7.36 4.68
C GLU A 417 -19.82 -8.53 4.51
N LEU A 418 -19.50 -9.69 5.09
CA LEU A 418 -20.39 -10.85 5.10
C LEU A 418 -21.66 -10.59 5.94
N ARG A 419 -21.47 -9.81 7.02
CA ARG A 419 -22.52 -9.31 7.93
C ARG A 419 -22.05 -7.99 8.53
N ASN A 420 -22.92 -7.21 9.12
CA ASN A 420 -22.60 -5.93 9.78
C ASN A 420 -21.45 -6.00 10.82
N ASN A 421 -21.13 -7.19 11.31
CA ASN A 421 -20.08 -7.42 12.30
C ASN A 421 -19.08 -8.51 11.87
N LEU A 422 -19.12 -8.96 10.62
CA LEU A 422 -18.21 -9.98 10.12
C LEU A 422 -17.68 -9.56 8.74
N VAL A 423 -16.40 -9.26 8.69
CA VAL A 423 -15.68 -8.83 7.49
C VAL A 423 -14.72 -9.93 7.06
N ALA A 424 -14.80 -10.31 5.78
CA ALA A 424 -13.83 -11.19 5.15
C ALA A 424 -12.86 -10.36 4.31
N ARG A 425 -11.60 -10.79 4.29
CA ARG A 425 -10.53 -10.14 3.55
C ARG A 425 -9.74 -11.18 2.76
N LEU A 426 -9.42 -10.84 1.52
CA LEU A 426 -8.49 -11.60 0.69
C LEU A 426 -7.40 -10.67 0.21
N THR A 427 -6.17 -11.11 0.23
CA THR A 427 -5.01 -10.36 -0.26
C THR A 427 -4.20 -11.21 -1.23
N GLY A 428 -3.57 -10.57 -2.18
CA GLY A 428 -2.64 -11.19 -3.08
C GLY A 428 -1.52 -10.21 -3.42
N GLN A 429 -0.30 -10.70 -3.49
CA GLN A 429 0.86 -9.94 -3.91
C GLN A 429 1.69 -10.77 -4.87
N ILE A 430 2.20 -10.12 -5.91
CA ILE A 430 3.17 -10.70 -6.83
C ILE A 430 4.32 -9.71 -6.93
N VAL A 431 5.53 -10.16 -6.61
CA VAL A 431 6.75 -9.37 -6.78
C VAL A 431 7.64 -10.07 -7.81
N ARG A 432 7.99 -9.35 -8.88
CA ARG A 432 8.99 -9.78 -9.84
C ARG A 432 10.22 -8.91 -9.71
N ARG A 433 11.34 -9.54 -9.36
CA ARG A 433 12.65 -8.90 -9.35
C ARG A 433 13.40 -9.32 -10.59
N THR A 434 13.78 -8.35 -11.41
CA THR A 434 14.53 -8.56 -12.66
C THR A 434 15.91 -7.97 -12.51
N PHE A 435 16.93 -8.81 -12.70
CA PHE A 435 18.31 -8.42 -12.57
C PHE A 435 18.90 -8.03 -13.93
N PRO A 436 19.88 -7.10 -13.99
CA PRO A 436 20.56 -6.77 -15.22
C PRO A 436 21.21 -8.01 -15.84
N SER A 437 21.19 -8.10 -17.16
CA SER A 437 21.78 -9.25 -17.90
C SER A 437 23.30 -9.41 -17.71
N SER A 438 23.97 -8.41 -17.12
CA SER A 438 25.36 -8.48 -16.69
C SER A 438 25.57 -9.20 -15.35
N SER A 439 24.48 -9.58 -14.67
CA SER A 439 24.55 -10.34 -13.43
C SER A 439 24.32 -11.82 -13.72
N ASP A 440 24.97 -12.69 -12.94
CA ASP A 440 24.72 -14.15 -12.99
C ASP A 440 23.46 -14.54 -12.18
N MET A 441 22.64 -13.56 -11.77
CA MET A 441 21.43 -13.79 -10.98
C MET A 441 20.22 -14.04 -11.88
N GLU A 442 19.43 -15.03 -11.52
CA GLU A 442 18.16 -15.32 -12.19
C GLU A 442 17.04 -14.41 -11.68
N ASP A 443 16.11 -14.05 -12.58
CA ASP A 443 14.88 -13.33 -12.20
C ASP A 443 14.12 -14.09 -11.11
N VAL A 444 13.67 -13.38 -10.09
CA VAL A 444 12.93 -13.95 -8.96
C VAL A 444 11.47 -13.53 -9.04
N MET A 445 10.58 -14.51 -8.91
CA MET A 445 9.16 -14.29 -8.73
C MET A 445 8.77 -14.75 -7.32
N GLU A 446 8.06 -13.89 -6.62
CA GLU A 446 7.51 -14.16 -5.30
C GLU A 446 5.99 -13.98 -5.35
N TYR A 447 5.26 -14.92 -4.78
CA TYR A 447 3.81 -14.92 -4.74
C TYR A 447 3.36 -15.01 -3.29
N THR A 448 2.48 -14.11 -2.88
CA THR A 448 1.83 -14.16 -1.57
C THR A 448 0.33 -14.14 -1.73
N ALA A 449 -0.38 -14.99 -1.01
CA ALA A 449 -1.82 -14.96 -0.91
C ALA A 449 -2.25 -15.05 0.54
N GLY A 450 -3.24 -14.26 0.91
CA GLY A 450 -3.76 -14.21 2.28
C GLY A 450 -5.28 -14.22 2.32
N ALA A 451 -5.82 -14.72 3.43
CA ALA A 451 -7.23 -14.62 3.75
C ALA A 451 -7.38 -14.31 5.24
N GLY A 452 -8.29 -13.44 5.58
CA GLY A 452 -8.56 -13.02 6.94
C GLY A 452 -10.05 -12.89 7.22
N LEU A 453 -10.42 -13.06 8.48
CA LEU A 453 -11.75 -12.82 9.00
C LEU A 453 -11.63 -11.91 10.23
N THR A 454 -12.47 -10.89 10.29
CA THR A 454 -12.61 -10.03 11.45
C THR A 454 -14.06 -10.09 11.92
N TRP A 455 -14.26 -10.54 13.15
CA TRP A 455 -15.57 -10.61 13.78
C TRP A 455 -15.68 -9.63 14.93
N GLY A 456 -16.47 -8.58 14.76
CA GLY A 456 -16.83 -7.62 15.81
C GLY A 456 -17.75 -8.26 16.83
N ILE A 457 -17.20 -8.65 17.98
CA ILE A 457 -17.98 -9.19 19.10
C ILE A 457 -18.83 -8.07 19.72
N ASN A 458 -18.21 -6.92 19.86
CA ASN A 458 -18.85 -5.67 20.29
C ASN A 458 -18.02 -4.48 19.79
N ARG A 459 -18.47 -3.23 20.07
CA ARG A 459 -17.80 -2.01 19.60
C ARG A 459 -16.36 -1.82 20.11
N TYR A 460 -15.89 -2.62 21.06
CA TYR A 460 -14.55 -2.50 21.65
C TYR A 460 -13.67 -3.72 21.44
N LEU A 461 -14.24 -4.82 20.96
CA LEU A 461 -13.52 -6.10 20.85
C LEU A 461 -13.83 -6.80 19.54
N ASP A 462 -12.79 -7.08 18.79
CA ASP A 462 -12.84 -7.92 17.60
C ASP A 462 -12.06 -9.21 17.83
N LEU A 463 -12.50 -10.28 17.18
CA LEU A 463 -11.77 -11.54 17.00
C LEU A 463 -11.26 -11.58 15.57
N THR A 464 -9.98 -11.89 15.39
CA THR A 464 -9.35 -12.01 14.08
C THR A 464 -8.83 -13.42 13.84
N ALA A 465 -8.87 -13.86 12.60
CA ALA A 465 -8.22 -15.09 12.16
C ALA A 465 -7.67 -14.85 10.75
N ASP A 466 -6.38 -15.16 10.56
CA ASP A 466 -5.66 -14.88 9.34
C ASP A 466 -4.85 -16.10 8.91
N VAL A 467 -4.75 -16.30 7.60
CA VAL A 467 -3.86 -17.27 6.97
C VAL A 467 -3.17 -16.60 5.79
N SER A 468 -1.87 -16.82 5.66
CA SER A 468 -1.11 -16.37 4.49
C SER A 468 -0.17 -17.47 4.02
N TYR A 469 0.06 -17.50 2.71
CA TYR A 469 0.98 -18.41 2.06
C TYR A 469 1.85 -17.62 1.10
N GLN A 470 3.17 -17.73 1.28
CA GLN A 470 4.19 -17.13 0.42
C GLN A 470 4.95 -18.24 -0.27
N TRP A 471 5.30 -18.02 -1.54
CA TRP A 471 6.03 -18.99 -2.34
C TRP A 471 7.00 -18.31 -3.29
N THR A 472 8.29 -18.74 -3.24
CA THR A 472 9.37 -18.22 -4.08
C THR A 472 9.99 -19.39 -4.84
N PRO A 473 9.55 -19.64 -6.10
CA PRO A 473 9.92 -20.83 -6.87
C PRO A 473 11.42 -21.03 -7.07
N VAL A 474 12.16 -19.93 -7.32
CA VAL A 474 13.61 -19.99 -7.60
C VAL A 474 14.39 -20.58 -6.43
N TYR A 475 13.94 -20.28 -5.21
CA TYR A 475 14.60 -20.79 -3.99
C TYR A 475 13.96 -22.08 -3.45
N ASP A 476 12.93 -22.63 -4.13
CA ASP A 476 12.09 -23.72 -3.63
C ASP A 476 11.66 -23.47 -2.17
N SER A 477 11.34 -22.20 -1.88
CA SER A 477 10.96 -21.73 -0.56
C SER A 477 9.48 -21.48 -0.51
N ASP A 478 8.83 -22.02 0.52
CA ASP A 478 7.45 -21.72 0.84
C ASP A 478 7.27 -21.46 2.34
N GLU A 479 6.35 -20.57 2.65
CA GLU A 479 6.01 -20.20 4.00
C GLU A 479 4.49 -20.15 4.17
N LEU A 480 3.99 -20.82 5.20
CA LEU A 480 2.59 -20.79 5.62
C LEU A 480 2.51 -20.19 7.03
N ARG A 481 1.78 -19.08 7.15
CA ARG A 481 1.43 -18.47 8.45
C ARG A 481 -0.05 -18.63 8.74
N VAL A 482 -0.37 -18.95 9.97
CA VAL A 482 -1.74 -19.01 10.47
C VAL A 482 -1.77 -18.29 11.82
N GLY A 483 -2.68 -17.33 11.95
CA GLY A 483 -2.85 -16.53 13.15
C GLY A 483 -4.29 -16.46 13.61
N ALA A 484 -4.47 -16.31 14.92
CA ALA A 484 -5.75 -15.96 15.53
C ALA A 484 -5.51 -15.03 16.72
N GLY A 485 -6.34 -14.00 16.84
CA GLY A 485 -6.12 -12.97 17.82
C GLY A 485 -7.35 -12.19 18.24
N LEU A 486 -7.12 -11.30 19.19
CA LEU A 486 -8.09 -10.35 19.71
C LEU A 486 -7.58 -8.93 19.49
N VAL A 487 -8.49 -8.03 19.14
CA VAL A 487 -8.22 -6.60 18.99
C VAL A 487 -9.13 -5.84 19.94
N LEU A 488 -8.53 -5.12 20.88
CA LEU A 488 -9.19 -4.15 21.72
C LEU A 488 -9.10 -2.77 21.07
N LYS A 489 -10.21 -2.08 20.90
CA LYS A 489 -10.30 -0.76 20.23
C LYS A 489 -11.19 0.21 21.00
N ARG A 490 -10.88 1.51 20.88
CA ARG A 490 -11.66 2.57 21.56
C ARG A 490 -11.80 3.82 20.68
#